data_c44a407473d097b4a5b400100a653f40
#
_entry.id   c44a407473d097b4a5b400100a653f40
#
_cell.length_a   1.000
_cell.length_b   1.000
_cell.length_c   1.000
_cell.angle_alpha   90.00
_cell.angle_beta   90.00
_cell.angle_gamma   90.00
#
_symmetry.space_group_name_H-M   'P 1'
#
loop_
_entity.id
_entity.type
_entity.pdbx_description
1 polymer ?
#
loop_
_entity_poly.entity_id
_entity_poly.type
_entity_poly.pdbx_seq_one_letter_code
_entity_poly.pdbx_strand_id
1 'polypeptide(L)'
;MDELGPAELARGRTALKRRQITDAALALFLRNGYDKTSMDQIAADAGVSKQTVYKQFADKETLFEEIARGVTGKSDHILDELTAIAQTPVSTGDDLRKTLQRLARRYLDAVMEQPVLSLRRLIIAEADQFPELASHYYQQGPQRGLDLIESALRRWSEQGLLAAPDLRLAASQFAYLVLGSSQDHALFQSGQTPRPAERTRIAKAAASMFLAAYGR
;
A
#
# COMPACT_ATOMS: atom_id res chain seq x y z
N MET A 1 -11.60 -14.10 34.60
CA MET A 1 -10.73 -13.02 34.05
C MET A 1 -9.33 -13.59 34.13
N ASP A 2 -8.84 -14.17 33.00
CA ASP A 2 -7.48 -14.74 32.97
C ASP A 2 -6.47 -13.60 32.98
N GLU A 3 -5.68 -13.50 34.04
CA GLU A 3 -4.52 -12.61 34.09
C GLU A 3 -3.46 -13.14 33.12
N LEU A 4 -3.03 -12.31 32.19
CA LEU A 4 -1.95 -12.61 31.25
C LEU A 4 -0.69 -13.01 32.03
N GLY A 5 -0.10 -14.14 31.69
CA GLY A 5 1.09 -14.64 32.36
C GLY A 5 2.32 -13.73 32.17
N PRO A 6 3.34 -13.79 33.08
CA PRO A 6 4.53 -12.93 33.02
C PRO A 6 5.27 -12.98 31.67
N ALA A 7 5.26 -14.11 30.98
CA ALA A 7 5.86 -14.27 29.63
C ALA A 7 5.07 -13.54 28.54
N GLU A 8 3.75 -13.50 28.62
CA GLU A 8 2.90 -12.75 27.68
C GLU A 8 3.01 -11.25 27.88
N LEU A 9 3.07 -10.79 29.13
CA LEU A 9 3.34 -9.38 29.47
C LEU A 9 4.73 -8.93 29.02
N ALA A 10 5.75 -9.81 29.08
CA ALA A 10 7.09 -9.52 28.57
C ALA A 10 7.12 -9.42 27.04
N ARG A 11 6.43 -10.33 26.33
CA ARG A 11 6.28 -10.28 24.86
C ARG A 11 5.55 -9.02 24.43
N GLY A 12 4.45 -8.66 25.09
CA GLY A 12 3.69 -7.44 24.82
C GLY A 12 4.53 -6.18 24.98
N ARG A 13 5.34 -6.07 26.04
CA ARG A 13 6.27 -4.95 26.26
C ARG A 13 7.37 -4.86 25.19
N THR A 14 7.87 -6.01 24.74
CA THR A 14 8.87 -6.06 23.66
C THR A 14 8.28 -5.60 22.35
N ALA A 15 7.08 -6.07 21.99
CA ALA A 15 6.36 -5.66 20.78
C ALA A 15 6.02 -4.16 20.79
N LEU A 16 5.62 -3.62 21.95
CA LEU A 16 5.35 -2.19 22.09
C LEU A 16 6.60 -1.35 21.85
N LYS A 17 7.73 -1.71 22.48
CA LYS A 17 9.01 -1.02 22.28
C LYS A 17 9.48 -1.11 20.82
N ARG A 18 9.34 -2.28 20.19
CA ARG A 18 9.68 -2.47 18.79
C ARG A 18 8.88 -1.52 17.90
N ARG A 19 7.57 -1.42 18.15
CA ARG A 19 6.69 -0.49 17.44
C ARG A 19 7.07 0.97 17.66
N GLN A 20 7.37 1.38 18.90
CA GLN A 20 7.84 2.75 19.20
C GLN A 20 9.10 3.10 18.41
N ILE A 21 10.06 2.16 18.32
CA ILE A 21 11.30 2.35 17.56
C ILE A 21 11.01 2.48 16.06
N THR A 22 10.18 1.61 15.49
CA THR A 22 9.84 1.66 14.06
C THR A 22 9.05 2.91 13.69
N ASP A 23 8.13 3.37 14.53
CA ASP A 23 7.35 4.58 14.32
C ASP A 23 8.25 5.85 14.37
N ALA A 24 9.15 5.93 15.36
CA ALA A 24 10.12 7.01 15.47
C ALA A 24 11.11 7.03 14.30
N ALA A 25 11.64 5.87 13.91
CA ALA A 25 12.55 5.75 12.79
C ALA A 25 11.89 6.18 11.48
N LEU A 26 10.66 5.71 11.20
CA LEU A 26 9.90 6.13 10.02
C LEU A 26 9.71 7.65 9.99
N ALA A 27 9.31 8.26 11.10
CA ALA A 27 9.13 9.71 11.20
C ALA A 27 10.44 10.47 10.92
N LEU A 28 11.57 9.98 11.43
CA LEU A 28 12.89 10.57 11.21
C LEU A 28 13.37 10.39 9.77
N PHE A 29 13.21 9.20 9.18
CA PHE A 29 13.56 8.96 7.78
C PHE A 29 12.75 9.85 6.82
N LEU A 30 11.46 10.01 7.08
CA LEU A 30 10.60 10.89 6.26
C LEU A 30 10.95 12.38 6.40
N ARG A 31 11.46 12.80 7.55
CA ARG A 31 11.82 14.20 7.83
C ARG A 31 13.22 14.56 7.38
N ASN A 32 14.19 13.69 7.60
CA ASN A 32 15.61 13.97 7.44
C ASN A 32 16.25 13.23 6.24
N GLY A 33 15.57 12.21 5.70
CA GLY A 33 16.15 11.19 4.81
C GLY A 33 16.82 10.04 5.57
N TYR A 34 17.07 8.94 4.89
CA TYR A 34 17.71 7.76 5.48
C TYR A 34 19.13 8.08 5.96
N ASP A 35 19.97 8.67 5.10
CA ASP A 35 21.40 8.88 5.41
C ASP A 35 21.64 9.79 6.61
N LYS A 36 20.87 10.87 6.73
CA LYS A 36 21.01 11.87 7.81
C LYS A 36 20.39 11.44 9.14
N THR A 37 19.80 10.25 9.20
CA THR A 37 19.19 9.70 10.42
C THR A 37 20.14 8.69 11.07
N SER A 38 20.40 8.84 12.38
CA SER A 38 21.23 7.92 13.14
C SER A 38 20.40 7.07 14.11
N MET A 39 20.91 5.89 14.50
CA MET A 39 20.31 5.03 15.52
C MET A 39 20.18 5.75 16.89
N ASP A 40 21.08 6.68 17.18
CA ASP A 40 21.05 7.50 18.38
C ASP A 40 19.87 8.47 18.40
N GLN A 41 19.61 9.14 17.28
CA GLN A 41 18.44 10.00 17.11
C GLN A 41 17.14 9.20 17.22
N ILE A 42 17.11 8.01 16.64
CA ILE A 42 15.95 7.09 16.71
C ILE A 42 15.70 6.69 18.18
N ALA A 43 16.75 6.35 18.93
CA ALA A 43 16.61 6.00 20.34
C ALA A 43 16.04 7.15 21.18
N ALA A 44 16.54 8.37 20.94
CA ALA A 44 16.07 9.57 21.62
C ALA A 44 14.58 9.87 21.30
N ASP A 45 14.21 9.81 20.03
CA ASP A 45 12.84 10.11 19.56
C ASP A 45 11.82 9.04 20.01
N ALA A 46 12.26 7.76 20.07
CA ALA A 46 11.47 6.65 20.58
C ALA A 46 11.36 6.60 22.11
N GLY A 47 12.09 7.44 22.84
CA GLY A 47 12.12 7.45 24.30
C GLY A 47 12.70 6.17 24.92
N VAL A 48 13.67 5.52 24.23
CA VAL A 48 14.32 4.29 24.71
C VAL A 48 15.84 4.45 24.77
N SER A 49 16.52 3.55 25.50
CA SER A 49 17.99 3.55 25.51
C SER A 49 18.56 3.08 24.17
N LYS A 50 19.76 3.57 23.79
CA LYS A 50 20.52 3.08 22.63
C LYS A 50 20.64 1.55 22.64
N GLN A 51 20.96 0.97 23.82
CA GLN A 51 21.08 -0.47 23.99
C GLN A 51 19.75 -1.20 23.66
N THR A 52 18.60 -0.58 23.95
CA THR A 52 17.29 -1.15 23.59
C THR A 52 17.10 -1.18 22.10
N VAL A 53 17.50 -0.13 21.36
CA VAL A 53 17.41 -0.10 19.89
C VAL A 53 18.29 -1.17 19.28
N TYR A 54 19.58 -1.23 19.66
CA TYR A 54 20.51 -2.23 19.12
C TYR A 54 20.17 -3.68 19.52
N LYS A 55 19.47 -3.89 20.64
CA LYS A 55 18.93 -5.21 21.00
C LYS A 55 17.79 -5.65 20.10
N GLN A 56 17.01 -4.71 19.55
CA GLN A 56 15.86 -5.00 18.68
C GLN A 56 16.24 -5.04 17.21
N PHE A 57 17.22 -4.21 16.81
CA PHE A 57 17.67 -4.05 15.43
C PHE A 57 19.19 -3.96 15.41
N ALA A 58 19.84 -4.84 14.64
CA ALA A 58 21.29 -4.91 14.56
C ALA A 58 21.90 -3.58 14.04
N ASP A 59 21.21 -2.97 13.06
CA ASP A 59 21.65 -1.75 12.39
C ASP A 59 20.46 -0.97 11.82
N LYS A 60 20.74 0.17 11.20
CA LYS A 60 19.76 1.07 10.59
C LYS A 60 19.10 0.44 9.35
N GLU A 61 19.82 -0.36 8.60
CA GLU A 61 19.33 -1.06 7.41
C GLU A 61 18.28 -2.09 7.79
N THR A 62 18.58 -2.97 8.75
CA THR A 62 17.61 -3.95 9.28
C THR A 62 16.33 -3.28 9.80
N LEU A 63 16.47 -2.13 10.47
CA LEU A 63 15.33 -1.34 10.94
C LEU A 63 14.51 -0.78 9.77
N PHE A 64 15.16 -0.26 8.74
CA PHE A 64 14.51 0.28 7.55
C PHE A 64 13.75 -0.81 6.76
N GLU A 65 14.37 -1.97 6.57
CA GLU A 65 13.71 -3.13 5.97
C GLU A 65 12.46 -3.56 6.74
N GLU A 66 12.53 -3.59 8.05
CA GLU A 66 11.37 -3.96 8.86
C GLU A 66 10.25 -2.95 8.77
N ILE A 67 10.56 -1.66 8.73
CA ILE A 67 9.56 -0.61 8.49
C ILE A 67 8.87 -0.84 7.15
N ALA A 68 9.64 -1.09 6.09
CA ALA A 68 9.09 -1.35 4.77
C ALA A 68 8.19 -2.59 4.74
N ARG A 69 8.61 -3.69 5.39
CA ARG A 69 7.80 -4.92 5.54
C ARG A 69 6.56 -4.70 6.41
N GLY A 70 6.66 -3.91 7.48
CA GLY A 70 5.54 -3.63 8.39
C GLY A 70 4.42 -2.81 7.76
N VAL A 71 4.73 -1.92 6.84
CA VAL A 71 3.71 -1.17 6.07
C VAL A 71 3.08 -2.06 4.99
N THR A 72 3.85 -2.95 4.36
CA THR A 72 3.29 -3.94 3.42
C THR A 72 2.38 -4.96 4.11
N GLY A 73 2.62 -5.32 5.38
CA GLY A 73 1.73 -6.18 6.17
C GLY A 73 0.33 -5.56 6.41
N LYS A 74 0.20 -4.24 6.49
CA LYS A 74 -1.11 -3.55 6.50
C LYS A 74 -1.81 -3.62 5.14
N SER A 75 -1.08 -3.86 4.07
CA SER A 75 -1.63 -4.04 2.73
C SER A 75 -2.47 -5.31 2.60
N ASP A 76 -2.27 -6.32 3.44
CA ASP A 76 -3.06 -7.56 3.39
C ASP A 76 -4.54 -7.29 3.65
N HIS A 77 -4.88 -6.49 4.66
CA HIS A 77 -6.27 -6.11 4.91
C HIS A 77 -6.91 -5.33 3.73
N ILE A 78 -6.14 -4.43 3.12
CA ILE A 78 -6.58 -3.67 1.92
C ILE A 78 -6.81 -4.62 0.75
N LEU A 79 -5.90 -5.57 0.53
CA LEU A 79 -6.03 -6.58 -0.53
C LEU A 79 -7.23 -7.50 -0.29
N ASP A 80 -7.51 -7.88 0.97
CA ASP A 80 -8.69 -8.65 1.34
C ASP A 80 -9.99 -7.90 0.99
N GLU A 81 -10.08 -6.61 1.31
CA GLU A 81 -11.24 -5.78 0.95
C GLU A 81 -11.40 -5.63 -0.57
N LEU A 82 -10.29 -5.40 -1.30
CA LEU A 82 -10.31 -5.32 -2.76
C LEU A 82 -10.73 -6.67 -3.37
N THR A 83 -10.24 -7.77 -2.80
CA THR A 83 -10.62 -9.13 -3.22
C THR A 83 -12.11 -9.37 -3.00
N ALA A 84 -12.65 -9.00 -1.84
CA ALA A 84 -14.07 -9.13 -1.56
C ALA A 84 -14.95 -8.33 -2.55
N ILE A 85 -14.53 -7.11 -2.90
CA ILE A 85 -15.19 -6.31 -3.93
C ILE A 85 -15.12 -7.01 -5.29
N ALA A 86 -13.92 -7.47 -5.68
CA ALA A 86 -13.68 -8.15 -6.94
C ALA A 86 -14.47 -9.47 -7.05
N GLN A 87 -14.73 -10.15 -5.95
CA GLN A 87 -15.50 -11.40 -5.89
C GLN A 87 -17.02 -11.19 -5.83
N THR A 88 -17.51 -9.95 -5.74
CA THR A 88 -18.96 -9.68 -5.79
C THR A 88 -19.55 -10.31 -7.07
N PRO A 89 -20.66 -11.06 -6.97
CA PRO A 89 -21.33 -11.61 -8.15
C PRO A 89 -21.72 -10.52 -9.13
N VAL A 90 -21.42 -10.74 -10.41
CA VAL A 90 -21.71 -9.81 -11.51
C VAL A 90 -22.42 -10.62 -12.59
N SER A 91 -23.63 -10.20 -12.96
CA SER A 91 -24.46 -10.90 -13.95
C SER A 91 -24.76 -10.03 -15.17
N THR A 92 -24.64 -8.72 -15.04
CA THR A 92 -24.96 -7.74 -16.10
C THR A 92 -23.83 -6.75 -16.28
N GLY A 93 -23.78 -6.06 -17.42
CA GLY A 93 -22.84 -4.96 -17.66
C GLY A 93 -23.00 -3.81 -16.65
N ASP A 94 -24.21 -3.59 -16.10
CA ASP A 94 -24.44 -2.58 -15.07
C ASP A 94 -23.87 -3.01 -13.71
N ASP A 95 -24.00 -4.29 -13.35
CA ASP A 95 -23.33 -4.85 -12.15
C ASP A 95 -21.81 -4.73 -12.26
N LEU A 96 -21.27 -5.05 -13.44
CA LEU A 96 -19.84 -4.90 -13.72
C LEU A 96 -19.38 -3.44 -13.55
N ARG A 97 -20.14 -2.49 -14.10
CA ARG A 97 -19.88 -1.06 -13.97
C ARG A 97 -19.80 -0.63 -12.49
N LYS A 98 -20.81 -1.02 -11.71
CA LYS A 98 -20.85 -0.70 -10.26
C LYS A 98 -19.68 -1.34 -9.50
N THR A 99 -19.36 -2.58 -9.81
CA THR A 99 -18.23 -3.30 -9.18
C THR A 99 -16.90 -2.67 -9.53
N LEU A 100 -16.65 -2.33 -10.81
CA LEU A 100 -15.45 -1.60 -11.22
C LEU A 100 -15.32 -0.23 -10.56
N GLN A 101 -16.42 0.51 -10.42
CA GLN A 101 -16.41 1.81 -9.71
C GLN A 101 -16.05 1.65 -8.23
N ARG A 102 -16.59 0.62 -7.55
CA ARG A 102 -16.25 0.31 -6.15
C ARG A 102 -14.79 -0.11 -6.01
N LEU A 103 -14.32 -0.98 -6.89
CA LEU A 103 -12.93 -1.44 -6.93
C LEU A 103 -11.97 -0.27 -7.17
N ALA A 104 -12.24 0.56 -8.19
CA ALA A 104 -11.46 1.76 -8.48
C ALA A 104 -11.40 2.71 -7.29
N ARG A 105 -12.55 2.97 -6.66
CA ARG A 105 -12.62 3.87 -5.51
C ARG A 105 -11.80 3.34 -4.33
N ARG A 106 -11.98 2.08 -3.96
CA ARG A 106 -11.26 1.50 -2.82
C ARG A 106 -9.77 1.40 -3.09
N TYR A 107 -9.37 1.06 -4.32
CA TYR A 107 -7.98 1.04 -4.73
C TYR A 107 -7.32 2.42 -4.64
N LEU A 108 -8.01 3.45 -5.16
CA LEU A 108 -7.54 4.84 -5.06
C LEU A 108 -7.44 5.28 -3.59
N ASP A 109 -8.44 4.98 -2.76
CA ASP A 109 -8.43 5.33 -1.34
C ASP A 109 -7.22 4.71 -0.63
N ALA A 110 -6.94 3.43 -0.87
CA ALA A 110 -5.81 2.71 -0.29
C ALA A 110 -4.45 3.32 -0.66
N VAL A 111 -4.25 3.59 -1.95
CA VAL A 111 -2.96 4.14 -2.42
C VAL A 111 -2.76 5.59 -1.98
N MET A 112 -3.85 6.34 -1.77
CA MET A 112 -3.81 7.75 -1.31
C MET A 112 -3.71 7.88 0.22
N GLU A 113 -3.58 6.82 0.98
CA GLU A 113 -3.29 6.89 2.41
C GLU A 113 -1.91 7.50 2.65
N GLN A 114 -1.81 8.47 3.58
CA GLN A 114 -0.56 9.17 3.86
C GLN A 114 0.61 8.23 4.23
N PRO A 115 0.42 7.20 5.07
CA PRO A 115 1.50 6.25 5.37
C PRO A 115 2.02 5.53 4.13
N VAL A 116 1.13 5.14 3.20
CA VAL A 116 1.48 4.45 1.95
C VAL A 116 2.28 5.38 1.03
N LEU A 117 1.79 6.61 0.82
CA LEU A 117 2.46 7.61 -0.03
C LEU A 117 3.82 8.02 0.54
N SER A 118 3.91 8.19 1.87
CA SER A 118 5.13 8.59 2.55
C SER A 118 6.20 7.50 2.44
N LEU A 119 5.83 6.24 2.71
CA LEU A 119 6.75 5.13 2.54
C LEU A 119 7.17 4.97 1.08
N ARG A 120 6.24 5.10 0.13
CA ARG A 120 6.56 5.00 -1.30
C ARG A 120 7.59 6.03 -1.72
N ARG A 121 7.45 7.31 -1.28
CA ARG A 121 8.46 8.35 -1.55
C ARG A 121 9.82 7.98 -0.98
N LEU A 122 9.85 7.48 0.25
CA LEU A 122 11.10 7.06 0.90
C LEU A 122 11.76 5.90 0.15
N ILE A 123 11.00 4.87 -0.22
CA ILE A 123 11.53 3.73 -0.98
C ILE A 123 12.05 4.16 -2.37
N ILE A 124 11.33 5.06 -3.06
CA ILE A 124 11.78 5.58 -4.36
C ILE A 124 13.08 6.38 -4.20
N ALA A 125 13.20 7.21 -3.16
CA ALA A 125 14.38 8.02 -2.92
C ALA A 125 15.63 7.16 -2.62
N GLU A 126 15.45 6.00 -2.02
CA GLU A 126 16.53 5.10 -1.58
C GLU A 126 16.68 3.87 -2.52
N ALA A 127 15.97 3.82 -3.66
CA ALA A 127 15.91 2.65 -4.53
C ALA A 127 17.28 2.26 -5.11
N ASP A 128 18.13 3.22 -5.41
CA ASP A 128 19.49 2.95 -5.94
C ASP A 128 20.41 2.37 -4.86
N GLN A 129 20.22 2.76 -3.60
CA GLN A 129 21.00 2.27 -2.47
C GLN A 129 20.48 0.92 -1.97
N PHE A 130 19.17 0.69 -2.01
CA PHE A 130 18.49 -0.52 -1.53
C PHE A 130 17.62 -1.18 -2.61
N PRO A 131 18.20 -1.66 -3.74
CA PRO A 131 17.42 -2.17 -4.88
C PRO A 131 16.57 -3.40 -4.52
N GLU A 132 17.07 -4.28 -3.64
CA GLU A 132 16.33 -5.47 -3.20
C GLU A 132 15.10 -5.09 -2.37
N LEU A 133 15.23 -4.09 -1.49
CA LEU A 133 14.13 -3.58 -0.69
C LEU A 133 13.08 -2.89 -1.57
N ALA A 134 13.52 -2.09 -2.54
CA ALA A 134 12.62 -1.44 -3.50
C ALA A 134 11.85 -2.47 -4.34
N SER A 135 12.53 -3.52 -4.81
CA SER A 135 11.93 -4.65 -5.52
C SER A 135 10.92 -5.40 -4.64
N HIS A 136 11.28 -5.71 -3.40
CA HIS A 136 10.39 -6.36 -2.44
C HIS A 136 9.13 -5.52 -2.18
N TYR A 137 9.29 -4.22 -1.92
CA TYR A 137 8.16 -3.30 -1.73
C TYR A 137 7.23 -3.29 -2.93
N TYR A 138 7.79 -3.21 -4.15
CA TYR A 138 7.01 -3.23 -5.38
C TYR A 138 6.21 -4.52 -5.51
N GLN A 139 6.83 -5.66 -5.27
CA GLN A 139 6.19 -6.98 -5.35
C GLN A 139 5.09 -7.16 -4.31
N GLN A 140 5.29 -6.73 -3.07
CA GLN A 140 4.32 -6.93 -1.99
C GLN A 140 3.15 -5.93 -1.99
N GLY A 141 3.27 -4.81 -2.66
CA GLY A 141 2.21 -3.80 -2.75
C GLY A 141 1.68 -3.63 -4.18
N PRO A 142 2.33 -2.82 -5.02
CA PRO A 142 1.85 -2.49 -6.37
C PRO A 142 1.56 -3.71 -7.24
N GLN A 143 2.47 -4.70 -7.25
CA GLN A 143 2.34 -5.90 -8.07
C GLN A 143 1.13 -6.74 -7.65
N ARG A 144 0.93 -6.98 -6.34
CA ARG A 144 -0.24 -7.73 -5.82
C ARG A 144 -1.55 -7.04 -6.17
N GLY A 145 -1.58 -5.71 -6.17
CA GLY A 145 -2.75 -4.95 -6.62
C GLY A 145 -3.08 -5.20 -8.10
N LEU A 146 -2.07 -5.23 -8.96
CA LEU A 146 -2.23 -5.55 -10.38
C LEU A 146 -2.70 -7.00 -10.60
N ASP A 147 -2.13 -7.95 -9.86
CA ASP A 147 -2.49 -9.37 -9.96
C ASP A 147 -3.96 -9.61 -9.53
N LEU A 148 -4.42 -8.90 -8.51
CA LEU A 148 -5.81 -8.92 -8.08
C LEU A 148 -6.75 -8.40 -9.17
N ILE A 149 -6.42 -7.25 -9.77
CA ILE A 149 -7.21 -6.65 -10.85
C ILE A 149 -7.24 -7.61 -12.04
N GLU A 150 -6.09 -8.15 -12.45
CA GLU A 150 -6.02 -9.12 -13.57
C GLU A 150 -6.92 -10.34 -13.30
N SER A 151 -6.86 -10.91 -12.09
CA SER A 151 -7.70 -12.05 -11.71
C SER A 151 -9.20 -11.74 -11.78
N ALA A 152 -9.60 -10.53 -11.39
CA ALA A 152 -10.97 -10.07 -11.51
C ALA A 152 -11.39 -9.91 -12.98
N LEU A 153 -10.56 -9.28 -13.80
CA LEU A 153 -10.81 -9.10 -15.24
C LEU A 153 -10.91 -10.44 -15.97
N ARG A 154 -10.07 -11.40 -15.63
CA ARG A 154 -10.09 -12.78 -16.18
C ARG A 154 -11.45 -13.42 -15.94
N ARG A 155 -11.94 -13.40 -14.72
CA ARG A 155 -13.24 -13.97 -14.37
C ARG A 155 -14.39 -13.31 -15.13
N TRP A 156 -14.42 -11.98 -15.23
CA TRP A 156 -15.46 -11.28 -15.99
C TRP A 156 -15.34 -11.47 -17.49
N SER A 157 -14.14 -11.71 -18.02
CA SER A 157 -13.93 -12.11 -19.42
C SER A 157 -14.46 -13.50 -19.70
N GLU A 158 -14.23 -14.47 -18.81
CA GLU A 158 -14.78 -15.84 -18.88
C GLU A 158 -16.30 -15.87 -18.82
N GLN A 159 -16.90 -14.89 -18.12
CA GLN A 159 -18.36 -14.70 -18.08
C GLN A 159 -18.92 -13.97 -19.34
N GLY A 160 -18.05 -13.58 -20.27
CA GLY A 160 -18.46 -12.90 -21.50
C GLY A 160 -18.79 -11.41 -21.33
N LEU A 161 -18.48 -10.81 -20.17
CA LEU A 161 -18.76 -9.41 -19.87
C LEU A 161 -17.67 -8.45 -20.34
N LEU A 162 -16.46 -8.96 -20.61
CA LEU A 162 -15.31 -8.22 -21.12
C LEU A 162 -14.68 -8.90 -22.33
N ALA A 163 -14.03 -8.10 -23.18
CA ALA A 163 -13.27 -8.53 -24.34
C ALA A 163 -11.88 -7.90 -24.38
N ALA A 164 -11.04 -8.24 -23.40
CA ALA A 164 -9.65 -7.79 -23.34
C ALA A 164 -8.72 -8.88 -23.92
N PRO A 165 -7.99 -8.61 -25.02
CA PRO A 165 -7.08 -9.58 -25.62
C PRO A 165 -5.85 -9.87 -24.75
N ASP A 166 -5.42 -8.88 -23.96
CA ASP A 166 -4.33 -8.97 -23.00
C ASP A 166 -4.82 -8.48 -21.63
N LEU A 167 -5.14 -9.43 -20.76
CA LEU A 167 -5.68 -9.14 -19.42
C LEU A 167 -4.65 -8.47 -18.50
N ARG A 168 -3.37 -8.77 -18.67
CA ARG A 168 -2.29 -8.14 -17.89
C ARG A 168 -2.15 -6.67 -18.24
N LEU A 169 -2.14 -6.34 -19.51
CA LEU A 169 -2.11 -4.98 -20.01
C LEU A 169 -3.38 -4.22 -19.59
N ALA A 170 -4.55 -4.83 -19.74
CA ALA A 170 -5.83 -4.23 -19.35
C ALA A 170 -5.86 -3.93 -17.85
N ALA A 171 -5.34 -4.81 -16.99
CA ALA A 171 -5.21 -4.57 -15.54
C ALA A 171 -4.31 -3.38 -15.24
N SER A 172 -3.16 -3.28 -15.90
CA SER A 172 -2.25 -2.14 -15.79
C SER A 172 -2.93 -0.85 -16.22
N GLN A 173 -3.60 -0.84 -17.37
CA GLN A 173 -4.33 0.31 -17.88
C GLN A 173 -5.43 0.77 -16.91
N PHE A 174 -6.22 -0.17 -16.36
CA PHE A 174 -7.24 0.16 -15.36
C PHE A 174 -6.62 0.78 -14.10
N ALA A 175 -5.56 0.18 -13.56
CA ALA A 175 -4.87 0.69 -12.39
C ALA A 175 -4.35 2.13 -12.60
N TYR A 176 -3.76 2.41 -13.77
CA TYR A 176 -3.23 3.74 -14.08
C TYR A 176 -4.32 4.76 -14.44
N LEU A 177 -5.45 4.36 -15.02
CA LEU A 177 -6.62 5.22 -15.16
C LEU A 177 -7.15 5.68 -13.80
N VAL A 178 -7.06 4.81 -12.77
CA VAL A 178 -7.49 5.13 -11.42
C VAL A 178 -6.48 5.98 -10.66
N LEU A 179 -5.21 5.64 -10.72
CA LEU A 179 -4.17 6.25 -9.91
C LEU A 179 -3.52 7.48 -10.58
N GLY A 180 -3.06 7.30 -11.79
CA GLY A 180 -2.40 8.23 -12.72
C GLY A 180 -1.93 9.55 -12.11
N SER A 181 -2.47 10.65 -12.59
CA SER A 181 -2.10 12.00 -12.16
C SER A 181 -2.29 12.27 -10.66
N SER A 182 -3.25 11.58 -10.02
CA SER A 182 -3.49 11.75 -8.58
C SER A 182 -2.33 11.24 -7.74
N GLN A 183 -1.75 10.11 -8.15
CA GLN A 183 -0.60 9.54 -7.46
C GLN A 183 0.66 10.36 -7.70
N ASP A 184 0.92 10.76 -8.94
CA ASP A 184 2.06 11.61 -9.27
C ASP A 184 2.00 12.92 -8.49
N HIS A 185 0.85 13.60 -8.51
CA HIS A 185 0.66 14.83 -7.75
C HIS A 185 0.93 14.62 -6.24
N ALA A 186 0.40 13.54 -5.65
CA ALA A 186 0.60 13.23 -4.24
C ALA A 186 2.05 12.84 -3.89
N LEU A 187 2.79 12.25 -4.84
CA LEU A 187 4.21 11.92 -4.65
C LEU A 187 5.11 13.17 -4.69
N PHE A 188 4.82 14.10 -5.59
CA PHE A 188 5.58 15.36 -5.71
C PHE A 188 5.17 16.40 -4.66
N GLN A 189 3.90 16.42 -4.23
CA GLN A 189 3.38 17.40 -3.29
C GLN A 189 2.80 16.70 -2.05
N SER A 190 3.61 16.62 -1.00
CA SER A 190 3.22 15.97 0.25
C SER A 190 1.94 16.58 0.83
N GLY A 191 1.01 15.71 1.25
CA GLY A 191 -0.29 16.12 1.81
C GLY A 191 -1.38 16.47 0.78
N GLN A 192 -1.04 16.56 -0.50
CA GLN A 192 -1.99 16.85 -1.57
C GLN A 192 -2.61 15.54 -2.12
N THR A 193 -3.77 15.19 -1.63
CA THR A 193 -4.53 14.04 -2.14
C THR A 193 -5.93 14.47 -2.59
N PRO A 194 -6.53 13.80 -3.58
CA PRO A 194 -7.88 14.14 -4.04
C PRO A 194 -8.89 14.04 -2.90
N ARG A 195 -9.80 15.01 -2.83
CA ARG A 195 -10.91 14.99 -1.85
C ARG A 195 -11.88 13.83 -2.13
N PRO A 196 -12.68 13.39 -1.16
CA PRO A 196 -13.59 12.24 -1.31
C PRO A 196 -14.49 12.31 -2.54
N ALA A 197 -15.07 13.48 -2.83
CA ALA A 197 -15.91 13.68 -4.01
C ALA A 197 -15.13 13.53 -5.32
N GLU A 198 -13.89 14.02 -5.36
CA GLU A 198 -13.01 13.90 -6.51
C GLU A 198 -12.58 12.46 -6.75
N ARG A 199 -12.23 11.71 -5.70
CA ARG A 199 -11.92 10.28 -5.80
C ARG A 199 -13.11 9.49 -6.38
N THR A 200 -14.36 9.86 -6.00
CA THR A 200 -15.55 9.24 -6.57
C THR A 200 -15.70 9.58 -8.06
N ARG A 201 -15.41 10.82 -8.47
CA ARG A 201 -15.43 11.23 -9.88
C ARG A 201 -14.37 10.48 -10.69
N ILE A 202 -13.15 10.36 -10.18
CA ILE A 202 -12.06 9.62 -10.81
C ILE A 202 -12.44 8.15 -11.00
N ALA A 203 -12.93 7.49 -9.96
CA ALA A 203 -13.33 6.09 -10.01
C ALA A 203 -14.43 5.82 -11.03
N LYS A 204 -15.44 6.70 -11.11
CA LYS A 204 -16.51 6.61 -12.12
C LYS A 204 -15.98 6.81 -13.54
N ALA A 205 -15.13 7.80 -13.76
CA ALA A 205 -14.54 8.08 -15.06
C ALA A 205 -13.64 6.93 -15.54
N ALA A 206 -12.76 6.42 -14.67
CA ALA A 206 -11.88 5.30 -14.96
C ALA A 206 -12.67 4.04 -15.36
N ALA A 207 -13.70 3.67 -14.59
CA ALA A 207 -14.56 2.54 -14.90
C ALA A 207 -15.31 2.73 -16.23
N SER A 208 -15.79 3.95 -16.52
CA SER A 208 -16.50 4.24 -17.78
C SER A 208 -15.57 4.15 -18.99
N MET A 209 -14.37 4.72 -18.91
CA MET A 209 -13.36 4.64 -19.98
C MET A 209 -12.92 3.19 -20.22
N PHE A 210 -12.69 2.44 -19.15
CA PHE A 210 -12.30 1.03 -19.23
C PHE A 210 -13.38 0.18 -19.92
N LEU A 211 -14.64 0.38 -19.54
CA LEU A 211 -15.76 -0.35 -20.15
C LEU A 211 -16.05 0.10 -21.59
N ALA A 212 -15.77 1.33 -21.96
CA ALA A 212 -15.87 1.77 -23.36
C ALA A 212 -14.86 1.06 -24.26
N ALA A 213 -13.67 0.69 -23.72
CA ALA A 213 -12.63 -0.03 -24.44
C ALA A 213 -12.83 -1.56 -24.45
N TYR A 214 -13.27 -2.12 -23.32
CA TYR A 214 -13.24 -3.57 -23.08
C TYR A 214 -14.59 -4.18 -22.71
N GLY A 215 -15.64 -3.41 -22.48
CA GLY A 215 -17.00 -3.92 -22.19
C GLY A 215 -17.67 -4.56 -23.40
N ARG A 216 -18.53 -5.55 -23.14
CA ARG A 216 -19.40 -6.20 -24.13
C ARG A 216 -20.85 -5.85 -23.89
#